data_369f4e342ef313308aef49906fb60c31
#
_entry.id   369f4e342ef313308aef49906fb60c31
#
_cell.length_a   1.000
_cell.length_b   1.000
_cell.length_c   1.000
_cell.angle_alpha   90.00
_cell.angle_beta   90.00
_cell.angle_gamma   90.00
#
_symmetry.space_group_name_H-M   'P 1'
#
loop_
_entity.id
_entity.type
_entity.pdbx_description
1 polymer ?
#
loop_
_entity_poly.entity_id
_entity_poly.type
_entity_poly.pdbx_seq_one_letter_code
_entity_poly.pdbx_strand_id
1 'polypeptide(L)'
;MKYIIILGDGMADEPIDQLNGKTPLEYGVTATLDELSKKSEIGLCYTIPEGMSPGSDTANLSVLGYDPKLYYTGRSPLEALSIGVDMKDTDIALRCNIVTLSDDNLPYEEKIILDHSSSEISTEDAAILLEAVRAQLENDIYQYYLGTSYRHLMIWDKGDIVDLTPPH
;
A
#
# COMPACT_ATOMS: atom_id res chain seq x y z
N MET A 1 28.29 11.60 4.85
CA MET A 1 28.13 10.87 3.57
C MET A 1 26.66 10.95 3.20
N LYS A 2 26.32 11.10 1.93
CA LYS A 2 24.92 11.16 1.47
C LYS A 2 24.68 9.96 0.55
N TYR A 3 23.55 9.30 0.72
CA TYR A 3 23.12 8.18 -0.11
C TYR A 3 21.86 8.62 -0.89
N ILE A 4 21.78 8.23 -2.15
CA ILE A 4 20.64 8.49 -3.01
C ILE A 4 20.23 7.17 -3.62
N ILE A 5 18.98 6.77 -3.41
CA ILE A 5 18.37 5.59 -4.02
C ILE A 5 17.39 6.11 -5.07
N ILE A 6 17.59 5.70 -6.33
CA ILE A 6 16.64 5.96 -7.41
C ILE A 6 15.98 4.62 -7.75
N LEU A 7 14.72 4.49 -7.39
CA LEU A 7 13.94 3.27 -7.64
C LEU A 7 13.16 3.44 -8.94
N GLY A 8 13.58 2.71 -9.98
CA GLY A 8 12.81 2.58 -11.21
C GLY A 8 11.74 1.50 -11.07
N ASP A 9 10.64 1.83 -10.40
CA ASP A 9 9.54 0.90 -10.21
C ASP A 9 8.89 0.53 -11.56
N GLY A 10 8.70 -0.77 -11.81
CA GLY A 10 8.13 -1.27 -13.05
C GLY A 10 9.06 -1.21 -14.29
N MET A 11 10.36 -0.95 -14.13
CA MET A 11 11.31 -0.92 -15.26
C MET A 11 11.63 -2.30 -15.83
N ALA A 12 11.63 -3.33 -14.98
CA ALA A 12 11.91 -4.71 -15.42
C ALA A 12 10.66 -5.32 -16.05
N ASP A 13 10.84 -5.92 -17.24
CA ASP A 13 9.76 -6.59 -17.95
C ASP A 13 10.34 -7.68 -18.86
N GLU A 14 9.47 -8.52 -19.40
CA GLU A 14 9.81 -9.53 -20.38
C GLU A 14 9.95 -8.92 -21.79
N PRO A 15 10.66 -9.59 -22.73
CA PRO A 15 10.73 -9.17 -24.12
C PRO A 15 9.35 -9.11 -24.78
N ILE A 16 9.07 -8.03 -25.50
CA ILE A 16 7.78 -7.77 -26.15
C ILE A 16 7.94 -7.86 -27.68
N ASP A 17 7.11 -8.65 -28.35
CA ASP A 17 7.19 -8.86 -29.80
C ASP A 17 7.05 -7.54 -30.59
N GLN A 18 6.17 -6.63 -30.16
CA GLN A 18 5.97 -5.32 -30.76
C GLN A 18 7.20 -4.40 -30.64
N LEU A 19 8.12 -4.72 -29.73
CA LEU A 19 9.40 -4.04 -29.55
C LEU A 19 10.57 -4.82 -30.21
N ASN A 20 10.27 -5.70 -31.19
CA ASN A 20 11.23 -6.57 -31.84
C ASN A 20 11.97 -7.53 -30.88
N GLY A 21 11.26 -8.07 -29.90
CA GLY A 21 11.79 -8.99 -28.90
C GLY A 21 12.69 -8.32 -27.86
N LYS A 22 12.60 -7.01 -27.70
CA LYS A 22 13.31 -6.27 -26.65
C LYS A 22 12.41 -6.03 -25.45
N THR A 23 13.02 -5.91 -24.27
CA THR A 23 12.36 -5.36 -23.11
C THR A 23 12.12 -3.86 -23.26
N PRO A 24 11.18 -3.25 -22.54
CA PRO A 24 10.99 -1.79 -22.53
C PRO A 24 12.28 -1.02 -22.20
N LEU A 25 13.09 -1.54 -21.27
CA LEU A 25 14.37 -0.94 -20.89
C LEU A 25 15.40 -0.98 -22.02
N GLU A 26 15.49 -2.09 -22.77
CA GLU A 26 16.36 -2.20 -23.94
C GLU A 26 15.89 -1.37 -25.12
N TYR A 27 14.60 -1.12 -25.22
CA TYR A 27 14.00 -0.31 -26.29
C TYR A 27 14.09 1.19 -26.00
N GLY A 28 14.05 1.56 -24.72
CA GLY A 28 14.10 2.95 -24.26
C GLY A 28 15.46 3.61 -24.49
N VAL A 29 15.49 4.93 -24.38
CA VAL A 29 16.73 5.72 -24.43
C VAL A 29 17.21 5.95 -23.00
N THR A 30 18.22 5.21 -22.57
CA THR A 30 18.72 5.18 -21.18
C THR A 30 20.18 5.62 -21.08
N ALA A 31 20.60 6.55 -21.91
CA ALA A 31 22.02 6.96 -22.08
C ALA A 31 22.75 7.26 -20.74
N THR A 32 22.08 7.90 -19.80
CA THR A 32 22.67 8.19 -18.49
C THR A 32 22.87 6.93 -17.64
N LEU A 33 21.89 6.04 -17.63
CA LEU A 33 22.01 4.74 -16.96
C LEU A 33 23.09 3.88 -17.60
N ASP A 34 23.18 3.87 -18.94
CA ASP A 34 24.20 3.13 -19.68
C ASP A 34 25.61 3.60 -19.35
N GLU A 35 25.82 4.90 -19.19
CA GLU A 35 27.12 5.45 -18.80
C GLU A 35 27.44 5.19 -17.32
N LEU A 36 26.45 5.22 -16.43
CA LEU A 36 26.64 4.89 -15.04
C LEU A 36 26.94 3.40 -14.85
N SER A 37 26.23 2.52 -15.57
CA SER A 37 26.42 1.07 -15.46
C SER A 37 27.84 0.63 -15.81
N LYS A 38 28.51 1.29 -16.75
CA LYS A 38 29.91 1.02 -17.13
C LYS A 38 30.91 1.32 -16.01
N LYS A 39 30.52 2.06 -15.00
CA LYS A 39 31.37 2.51 -13.88
C LYS A 39 30.88 2.02 -12.53
N SER A 40 29.89 1.15 -12.52
CA SER A 40 29.18 0.67 -11.33
C SER A 40 29.34 -0.83 -11.14
N GLU A 41 29.09 -1.30 -9.95
CA GLU A 41 28.80 -2.70 -9.70
C GLU A 41 27.32 -2.97 -10.02
N ILE A 42 27.04 -4.06 -10.72
CA ILE A 42 25.70 -4.49 -11.11
C ILE A 42 25.41 -5.83 -10.48
N GLY A 43 24.21 -6.00 -9.94
CA GLY A 43 23.79 -7.24 -9.32
C GLY A 43 22.28 -7.41 -9.39
N LEU A 44 21.81 -8.58 -8.98
CA LEU A 44 20.40 -8.89 -8.79
C LEU A 44 20.06 -8.79 -7.30
N CYS A 45 18.93 -8.15 -7.01
CA CYS A 45 18.40 -8.05 -5.66
C CYS A 45 17.06 -8.78 -5.58
N TYR A 46 16.95 -9.73 -4.65
CA TYR A 46 15.66 -10.35 -4.33
C TYR A 46 14.92 -9.46 -3.34
N THR A 47 13.97 -8.69 -3.85
CA THR A 47 13.21 -7.72 -3.04
C THR A 47 12.05 -8.33 -2.27
N ILE A 48 11.58 -9.52 -2.68
CA ILE A 48 10.53 -10.28 -1.99
C ILE A 48 11.14 -11.54 -1.41
N PRO A 49 11.31 -11.65 -0.09
CA PRO A 49 11.78 -12.86 0.55
C PRO A 49 10.84 -14.05 0.32
N GLU A 50 11.40 -15.25 0.25
CA GLU A 50 10.63 -16.48 0.08
C GLU A 50 9.56 -16.62 1.18
N GLY A 51 8.33 -16.96 0.76
CA GLY A 51 7.18 -17.13 1.65
C GLY A 51 6.43 -15.84 1.97
N MET A 52 6.86 -14.67 1.47
CA MET A 52 6.12 -13.42 1.60
C MET A 52 5.33 -13.10 0.33
N SER A 53 4.17 -12.48 0.50
CA SER A 53 3.38 -11.98 -0.63
C SER A 53 4.10 -10.83 -1.33
N PRO A 54 4.10 -10.78 -2.67
CA PRO A 54 4.66 -9.66 -3.41
C PRO A 54 3.86 -8.38 -3.15
N GLY A 55 4.59 -7.32 -2.79
CA GLY A 55 4.02 -6.01 -2.52
C GLY A 55 5.11 -4.94 -2.49
N SER A 56 4.75 -3.72 -2.86
CA SER A 56 5.68 -2.58 -2.86
C SER A 56 6.23 -2.26 -1.46
N ASP A 57 5.44 -2.49 -0.44
CA ASP A 57 5.80 -2.34 0.97
C ASP A 57 6.93 -3.30 1.37
N THR A 58 6.77 -4.60 1.09
CA THR A 58 7.80 -5.61 1.31
C THR A 58 9.06 -5.32 0.50
N ALA A 59 8.90 -5.02 -0.80
CA ALA A 59 10.01 -4.73 -1.70
C ALA A 59 10.80 -3.49 -1.26
N ASN A 60 10.12 -2.41 -0.87
CA ASN A 60 10.78 -1.18 -0.42
C ASN A 60 11.56 -1.36 0.88
N LEU A 61 11.07 -2.16 1.84
CA LEU A 61 11.85 -2.52 3.02
C LEU A 61 13.16 -3.21 2.62
N SER A 62 13.09 -4.20 1.72
CA SER A 62 14.29 -4.89 1.22
C SER A 62 15.27 -3.94 0.53
N VAL A 63 14.78 -3.06 -0.35
CA VAL A 63 15.61 -2.06 -1.06
C VAL A 63 16.30 -1.11 -0.08
N LEU A 64 15.63 -0.75 1.01
CA LEU A 64 16.19 0.10 2.06
C LEU A 64 17.13 -0.66 3.02
N GLY A 65 17.29 -1.97 2.86
CA GLY A 65 18.18 -2.80 3.66
C GLY A 65 17.58 -3.34 4.95
N TYR A 66 16.27 -3.26 5.11
CA TYR A 66 15.54 -3.89 6.21
C TYR A 66 15.09 -5.29 5.81
N ASP A 67 15.21 -6.27 6.69
CA ASP A 67 14.65 -7.60 6.47
C ASP A 67 13.13 -7.56 6.67
N PRO A 68 12.31 -7.73 5.60
CA PRO A 68 10.86 -7.70 5.75
C PRO A 68 10.30 -8.78 6.67
N LYS A 69 10.99 -9.94 6.80
CA LYS A 69 10.57 -11.00 7.72
C LYS A 69 10.63 -10.59 9.19
N LEU A 70 11.47 -9.61 9.51
CA LEU A 70 11.62 -9.09 10.88
C LEU A 70 10.80 -7.83 11.12
N TYR A 71 10.65 -6.97 10.12
CA TYR A 71 10.13 -5.62 10.30
C TYR A 71 8.77 -5.38 9.68
N TYR A 72 8.30 -6.24 8.78
CA TYR A 72 7.01 -6.06 8.13
C TYR A 72 5.88 -6.64 8.97
N THR A 73 5.03 -5.78 9.48
CA THR A 73 3.85 -6.14 10.28
C THR A 73 2.53 -5.85 9.55
N GLY A 74 2.62 -5.44 8.28
CA GLY A 74 1.48 -5.07 7.45
C GLY A 74 1.64 -3.66 6.86
N ARG A 75 0.80 -3.33 5.89
CA ARG A 75 0.81 -2.03 5.20
C ARG A 75 0.23 -0.92 6.07
N SER A 76 -0.83 -1.21 6.81
CA SER A 76 -1.58 -0.19 7.56
C SER A 76 -0.74 0.54 8.61
N PRO A 77 0.16 -0.09 9.37
CA PRO A 77 1.07 0.63 10.26
C PRO A 77 2.00 1.61 9.53
N LEU A 78 2.48 1.25 8.34
CA LEU A 78 3.32 2.15 7.53
C LEU A 78 2.51 3.35 7.00
N GLU A 79 1.27 3.12 6.58
CA GLU A 79 0.35 4.19 6.18
C GLU A 79 0.02 5.12 7.37
N ALA A 80 -0.19 4.57 8.56
CA ALA A 80 -0.42 5.34 9.78
C ALA A 80 0.75 6.29 10.10
N LEU A 81 1.97 5.77 10.10
CA LEU A 81 3.17 6.57 10.31
C LEU A 81 3.34 7.65 9.22
N SER A 82 3.02 7.33 7.97
CA SER A 82 3.12 8.24 6.82
C SER A 82 2.20 9.47 6.96
N ILE A 83 1.05 9.34 7.58
CA ILE A 83 0.10 10.44 7.82
C ILE A 83 0.26 11.06 9.22
N GLY A 84 1.29 10.64 9.97
CA GLY A 84 1.63 11.25 11.26
C GLY A 84 0.80 10.75 12.43
N VAL A 85 0.20 9.56 12.33
CA VAL A 85 -0.50 8.93 13.46
C VAL A 85 0.53 8.38 14.44
N ASP A 86 0.44 8.82 15.69
CA ASP A 86 1.27 8.33 16.79
C ASP A 86 0.66 7.03 17.35
N MET A 87 1.26 5.90 16.97
CA MET A 87 0.80 4.57 17.37
C MET A 87 1.56 4.07 18.60
N LYS A 88 0.84 3.45 19.53
CA LYS A 88 1.41 2.69 20.63
C LYS A 88 1.76 1.27 20.16
N ASP A 89 2.63 0.60 20.89
CA ASP A 89 3.05 -0.80 20.59
C ASP A 89 1.88 -1.81 20.65
N THR A 90 0.77 -1.43 21.30
CA THR A 90 -0.44 -2.26 21.44
C THR A 90 -1.53 -1.94 20.42
N ASP A 91 -1.35 -0.91 19.61
CA ASP A 91 -2.36 -0.48 18.66
C ASP A 91 -2.33 -1.35 17.39
N ILE A 92 -3.49 -1.66 16.88
CA ILE A 92 -3.69 -2.31 15.61
C ILE A 92 -4.16 -1.28 14.59
N ALA A 93 -3.41 -1.13 13.50
CA ALA A 93 -3.82 -0.29 12.38
C ALA A 93 -4.53 -1.13 11.33
N LEU A 94 -5.75 -0.78 11.02
CA LEU A 94 -6.57 -1.41 9.97
C LEU A 94 -6.88 -0.41 8.87
N ARG A 95 -6.79 -0.85 7.63
CA ARG A 95 -7.22 -0.06 6.50
C ARG A 95 -8.73 0.02 6.47
N CYS A 96 -9.24 1.22 6.32
CA CYS A 96 -10.66 1.51 6.21
C CYS A 96 -10.93 2.19 4.86
N ASN A 97 -11.62 1.51 3.96
CA ASN A 97 -11.91 2.02 2.63
C ASN A 97 -13.37 2.44 2.50
N ILE A 98 -13.61 3.55 1.79
CA ILE A 98 -14.94 3.91 1.31
C ILE A 98 -15.17 3.18 0.00
N VAL A 99 -16.23 2.40 -0.09
CA VAL A 99 -16.59 1.58 -1.24
C VAL A 99 -18.03 1.83 -1.67
N THR A 100 -18.35 1.55 -2.94
CA THR A 100 -19.73 1.53 -3.43
C THR A 100 -20.28 0.11 -3.35
N LEU A 101 -21.39 -0.06 -2.66
CA LEU A 101 -22.12 -1.33 -2.56
C LEU A 101 -23.27 -1.38 -3.54
N SER A 102 -23.78 -2.59 -3.81
CA SER A 102 -24.99 -2.81 -4.59
C SER A 102 -26.19 -2.11 -3.97
N ASP A 103 -26.98 -1.42 -4.83
CA ASP A 103 -28.25 -0.79 -4.45
C ASP A 103 -29.39 -1.79 -4.64
N ASP A 104 -29.51 -2.72 -3.71
CA ASP A 104 -30.51 -3.78 -3.65
C ASP A 104 -31.08 -3.87 -2.23
N ASN A 105 -32.12 -4.69 -2.07
CA ASN A 105 -32.79 -4.92 -0.79
C ASN A 105 -32.14 -6.06 0.03
N LEU A 106 -30.95 -6.52 -0.35
CA LEU A 106 -30.23 -7.56 0.37
C LEU A 106 -29.72 -7.06 1.73
N PRO A 107 -29.61 -7.93 2.72
CA PRO A 107 -28.88 -7.63 3.96
C PRO A 107 -27.45 -7.15 3.68
N TYR A 108 -26.88 -6.38 4.60
CA TYR A 108 -25.54 -5.79 4.42
C TYR A 108 -24.47 -6.84 4.11
N GLU A 109 -24.50 -7.97 4.77
CA GLU A 109 -23.59 -9.11 4.61
C GLU A 109 -23.67 -9.82 3.26
N GLU A 110 -24.75 -9.61 2.52
CA GLU A 110 -24.97 -10.17 1.18
C GLU A 110 -24.73 -9.17 0.06
N LYS A 111 -24.44 -7.91 0.39
CA LYS A 111 -24.18 -6.86 -0.61
C LYS A 111 -22.86 -7.09 -1.35
N ILE A 112 -22.86 -6.70 -2.62
CA ILE A 112 -21.69 -6.82 -3.50
C ILE A 112 -20.99 -5.46 -3.56
N ILE A 113 -19.65 -5.46 -3.43
CA ILE A 113 -18.83 -4.29 -3.70
C ILE A 113 -18.81 -4.07 -5.22
N LEU A 114 -19.46 -3.00 -5.69
CA LEU A 114 -19.49 -2.61 -7.09
C LEU A 114 -18.24 -1.83 -7.50
N ASP A 115 -17.71 -1.01 -6.60
CA ASP A 115 -16.53 -0.20 -6.82
C ASP A 115 -15.75 -0.06 -5.51
N HIS A 116 -14.53 -0.53 -5.51
CA HIS A 116 -13.63 -0.52 -4.36
C HIS A 116 -13.07 0.86 -4.01
N SER A 117 -13.24 1.84 -4.89
CA SER A 117 -12.70 3.20 -4.77
C SER A 117 -13.79 4.28 -4.68
N SER A 118 -15.07 3.88 -4.76
CA SER A 118 -16.20 4.83 -4.88
C SER A 118 -15.95 5.88 -5.97
N SER A 119 -15.58 5.42 -7.18
CA SER A 119 -15.20 6.24 -8.34
C SER A 119 -14.02 7.18 -8.05
N GLU A 120 -13.07 6.70 -7.29
CA GLU A 120 -11.92 7.49 -6.80
C GLU A 120 -12.36 8.79 -6.12
N ILE A 121 -13.28 8.65 -5.16
CA ILE A 121 -13.82 9.76 -4.37
C ILE A 121 -12.73 10.75 -3.97
N SER A 122 -13.00 12.06 -4.07
CA SER A 122 -12.04 13.07 -3.65
C SER A 122 -11.75 12.99 -2.15
N THR A 123 -10.56 13.41 -1.73
CA THR A 123 -10.22 13.44 -0.30
C THR A 123 -11.13 14.37 0.48
N GLU A 124 -11.56 15.47 -0.14
CA GLU A 124 -12.48 16.46 0.43
C GLU A 124 -13.86 15.86 0.72
N ASP A 125 -14.43 15.13 -0.24
CA ASP A 125 -15.74 14.48 -0.06
C ASP A 125 -15.62 13.31 0.94
N ALA A 126 -14.53 12.54 0.86
CA ALA A 126 -14.25 11.47 1.79
C ALA A 126 -14.11 11.96 3.25
N ALA A 127 -13.54 13.15 3.45
CA ALA A 127 -13.45 13.76 4.77
C ALA A 127 -14.84 14.00 5.39
N ILE A 128 -15.80 14.44 4.58
CA ILE A 128 -17.20 14.68 5.05
C ILE A 128 -17.83 13.36 5.50
N LEU A 129 -17.63 12.28 4.73
CA LEU A 129 -18.15 10.96 5.07
C LEU A 129 -17.46 10.39 6.32
N LEU A 130 -16.15 10.58 6.43
CA LEU A 130 -15.40 10.11 7.58
C LEU A 130 -15.81 10.82 8.87
N GLU A 131 -16.12 12.11 8.82
CA GLU A 131 -16.66 12.83 9.99
C GLU A 131 -18.01 12.26 10.44
N ALA A 132 -18.86 11.82 9.52
CA ALA A 132 -20.11 11.14 9.87
C ALA A 132 -19.86 9.78 10.54
N VAL A 133 -18.82 9.06 10.13
CA VAL A 133 -18.37 7.82 10.76
C VAL A 133 -17.83 8.11 12.17
N ARG A 134 -16.95 9.09 12.31
CA ARG A 134 -16.38 9.51 13.59
C ARG A 134 -17.46 9.86 14.60
N ALA A 135 -18.41 10.69 14.18
CA ALA A 135 -19.51 11.13 15.07
C ALA A 135 -20.34 9.98 15.65
N GLN A 136 -20.32 8.80 15.04
CA GLN A 136 -21.13 7.66 15.45
C GLN A 136 -20.30 6.53 16.07
N LEU A 137 -19.08 6.31 15.61
CA LEU A 137 -18.30 5.10 15.92
C LEU A 137 -16.98 5.39 16.64
N GLU A 138 -16.45 6.62 16.58
CA GLU A 138 -15.19 6.95 17.24
C GLU A 138 -15.38 6.97 18.77
N ASN A 139 -14.41 6.37 19.46
CA ASN A 139 -14.36 6.32 20.91
C ASN A 139 -12.93 6.05 21.40
N ASP A 140 -12.72 5.81 22.67
CA ASP A 140 -11.39 5.57 23.24
C ASP A 140 -10.70 4.28 22.71
N ILE A 141 -11.46 3.37 22.09
CA ILE A 141 -10.95 2.09 21.56
C ILE A 141 -10.73 2.18 20.07
N TYR A 142 -11.61 2.85 19.32
CA TYR A 142 -11.57 2.96 17.87
C TYR A 142 -11.42 4.41 17.45
N GLN A 143 -10.35 4.70 16.73
CA GLN A 143 -10.07 6.03 16.18
C GLN A 143 -9.94 5.96 14.67
N TYR A 144 -10.47 6.97 13.97
CA TYR A 144 -10.47 7.00 12.50
C TYR A 144 -9.64 8.17 11.99
N TYR A 145 -8.80 7.91 11.00
CA TYR A 145 -7.88 8.89 10.43
C TYR A 145 -8.07 9.04 8.93
N LEU A 146 -8.17 10.29 8.50
CA LEU A 146 -8.30 10.63 7.09
C LEU A 146 -6.99 10.30 6.36
N GLY A 147 -7.09 9.49 5.34
CA GLY A 147 -6.01 9.21 4.39
C GLY A 147 -6.23 9.98 3.09
N THR A 148 -6.02 9.31 1.96
CA THR A 148 -6.15 9.92 0.62
C THR A 148 -7.24 9.21 -0.18
N SER A 149 -8.13 9.99 -0.81
CA SER A 149 -9.23 9.47 -1.63
C SER A 149 -10.10 8.51 -0.82
N TYR A 150 -10.33 7.30 -1.30
CA TYR A 150 -11.15 6.28 -0.63
C TYR A 150 -10.42 5.53 0.51
N ARG A 151 -9.12 5.79 0.74
CA ARG A 151 -8.26 5.02 1.67
C ARG A 151 -8.06 5.77 2.97
N HIS A 152 -8.54 5.21 4.06
CA HIS A 152 -8.45 5.76 5.41
C HIS A 152 -7.91 4.71 6.36
N LEU A 153 -7.75 5.07 7.62
CA LEU A 153 -7.26 4.17 8.66
C LEU A 153 -8.19 4.17 9.86
N MET A 154 -8.30 3.01 10.47
CA MET A 154 -8.85 2.82 11.80
C MET A 154 -7.74 2.31 12.71
N ILE A 155 -7.55 2.95 13.84
CA ILE A 155 -6.67 2.49 14.92
C ILE A 155 -7.53 1.86 16.01
N TRP A 156 -7.16 0.65 16.39
CA TRP A 156 -7.84 -0.12 17.43
C TRP A 156 -6.90 -0.28 18.62
N ASP A 157 -7.18 0.46 19.72
CA ASP A 157 -6.38 0.37 20.96
C ASP A 157 -6.50 -1.02 21.56
N LYS A 158 -5.36 -1.69 21.76
CA LYS A 158 -5.25 -3.06 22.30
C LYS A 158 -6.09 -4.10 21.54
N GLY A 159 -6.20 -3.94 20.22
CA GLY A 159 -6.93 -4.87 19.36
C GLY A 159 -6.28 -6.25 19.29
N ASP A 160 -7.07 -7.24 18.89
CA ASP A 160 -6.60 -8.59 18.55
C ASP A 160 -7.14 -8.99 17.18
N ILE A 161 -6.23 -9.39 16.28
CA ILE A 161 -6.53 -9.72 14.89
C ILE A 161 -6.57 -11.24 14.62
N VAL A 162 -6.39 -12.08 15.65
CA VAL A 162 -6.24 -13.53 15.47
C VAL A 162 -7.42 -14.15 14.74
N ASP A 163 -8.63 -13.68 15.01
CA ASP A 163 -9.86 -14.20 14.41
C ASP A 163 -10.43 -13.32 13.27
N LEU A 164 -9.70 -12.28 12.85
CA LEU A 164 -10.16 -11.45 11.75
C LEU A 164 -9.89 -12.10 10.40
N THR A 165 -10.86 -12.00 9.52
CA THR A 165 -10.74 -12.42 8.12
C THR A 165 -10.79 -11.20 7.20
N PRO A 166 -10.17 -11.25 6.02
CA PRO A 166 -10.33 -10.21 5.02
C PRO A 166 -11.82 -10.05 4.66
N PRO A 167 -12.27 -8.83 4.35
CA PRO A 167 -13.68 -8.57 4.00
C PRO A 167 -14.05 -9.06 2.58
N HIS A 168 -13.10 -9.59 1.83
CA HIS A 168 -13.27 -10.07 0.44
C HIS A 168 -12.28 -11.19 0.12
#